data_6a6ee0acadd0853ea9050d2cf403a753
#
_entry.id   6a6ee0acadd0853ea9050d2cf403a753
#
_cell.length_a   1.000
_cell.length_b   1.000
_cell.length_c   1.000
_cell.angle_alpha   90.00
_cell.angle_beta   90.00
_cell.angle_gamma   90.00
#
_symmetry.space_group_name_H-M   'P 1'
#
loop_
_entity.id
_entity.type
_entity.pdbx_description
1 polymer ?
#
loop_
_entity_poly.entity_id
_entity_poly.type
_entity_poly.pdbx_seq_one_letter_code
_entity_poly.pdbx_strand_id
1 'polypeptide(L)'
;MRDFGISLSKKFRAGDVIVLKGDLGAGKTALASGIGIGLGIEGVSSPTFIISRVHKAKVPLIHIDAYRLLLSGAKGFEFDDLDIATSKDHAITVIEWGEGLVNRLSDEYLVIDIAFGTDENERLLSATGIGPRWAGFSL
;
A
#
# COMPACT_ATOMS: atom_id res chain seq x y z
N MET A 1 7.94 -9.86 8.26
CA MET A 1 7.16 -8.99 7.35
C MET A 1 7.81 -7.63 7.15
N ARG A 2 8.26 -7.01 8.22
CA ARG A 2 8.92 -5.69 8.14
C ARG A 2 10.20 -5.72 7.33
N ASP A 3 11.07 -6.70 7.58
CA ASP A 3 12.33 -6.85 6.82
C ASP A 3 12.08 -7.09 5.34
N PHE A 4 11.02 -7.83 5.01
CA PHE A 4 10.61 -8.03 3.64
C PHE A 4 10.20 -6.70 2.99
N GLY A 5 9.46 -5.87 3.72
CA GLY A 5 9.07 -4.55 3.22
C GLY A 5 10.26 -3.64 2.95
N ILE A 6 11.28 -3.69 3.80
CA ILE A 6 12.51 -2.92 3.59
C ILE A 6 13.19 -3.35 2.29
N SER A 7 13.31 -4.65 2.05
CA SER A 7 13.90 -5.16 0.81
C SER A 7 13.06 -4.79 -0.40
N LEU A 8 11.74 -4.88 -0.27
CA LEU A 8 10.81 -4.61 -1.36
C LEU A 8 10.83 -3.15 -1.78
N SER A 9 11.01 -2.24 -0.83
CA SER A 9 11.05 -0.79 -1.11
C SER A 9 12.12 -0.40 -2.12
N LYS A 10 13.18 -1.18 -2.21
CA LYS A 10 14.28 -0.93 -3.16
C LYS A 10 13.86 -1.12 -4.62
N LYS A 11 12.75 -1.81 -4.85
CA LYS A 11 12.20 -2.07 -6.18
C LYS A 11 11.18 -1.01 -6.60
N PHE A 12 10.82 -0.12 -5.69
CA PHE A 12 9.80 0.90 -5.92
C PHE A 12 10.41 2.25 -6.27
N ARG A 13 9.63 3.06 -6.97
CA ARG A 13 10.02 4.42 -7.34
C ARG A 13 8.83 5.37 -7.23
N ALA A 14 9.11 6.68 -7.27
CA ALA A 14 8.06 7.70 -7.25
C ALA A 14 7.04 7.45 -8.38
N GLY A 15 5.78 7.58 -8.06
CA GLY A 15 4.67 7.29 -8.95
C GLY A 15 4.08 5.89 -8.80
N ASP A 16 4.77 4.98 -8.09
CA ASP A 16 4.27 3.62 -7.89
C ASP A 16 3.08 3.61 -6.93
N VAL A 17 2.10 2.77 -7.26
CA VAL A 17 0.93 2.52 -6.43
C VAL A 17 0.90 1.04 -6.08
N ILE A 18 0.90 0.74 -4.79
CA ILE A 18 0.92 -0.61 -4.27
C ILE A 18 -0.33 -0.85 -3.42
N VAL A 19 -1.07 -1.89 -3.74
CA VAL A 19 -2.24 -2.33 -2.96
C VAL A 19 -1.84 -3.52 -2.12
N LEU A 20 -2.05 -3.44 -0.82
CA LEU A 20 -1.83 -4.55 0.10
C LEU A 20 -3.17 -5.21 0.40
N LYS A 21 -3.27 -6.46 0.03
CA LYS A 21 -4.47 -7.28 0.18
C LYS A 21 -4.21 -8.40 1.18
N GLY A 22 -5.18 -8.72 1.98
CA GLY A 22 -5.08 -9.80 2.97
C GLY A 22 -6.10 -9.61 4.08
N ASP A 23 -6.37 -10.69 4.80
CA ASP A 23 -7.28 -10.66 5.93
C ASP A 23 -6.76 -9.80 7.07
N LEU A 24 -7.64 -9.42 7.97
CA LEU A 24 -7.27 -8.69 9.16
C LEU A 24 -6.20 -9.48 9.93
N GLY A 25 -5.13 -8.81 10.30
CA GLY A 25 -4.01 -9.44 10.99
C GLY A 25 -3.01 -10.17 10.11
N ALA A 26 -3.17 -10.15 8.78
CA ALA A 26 -2.24 -10.83 7.87
C ALA A 26 -0.85 -10.19 7.82
N GLY A 27 -0.73 -8.89 8.18
CA GLY A 27 0.54 -8.19 8.21
C GLY A 27 0.66 -7.03 7.22
N LYS A 28 -0.45 -6.51 6.73
CA LYS A 28 -0.46 -5.38 5.79
C LYS A 28 0.24 -4.15 6.38
N THR A 29 -0.09 -3.78 7.61
CA THR A 29 0.52 -2.63 8.28
C THR A 29 2.00 -2.86 8.55
N ALA A 30 2.39 -4.07 8.94
CA ALA A 30 3.79 -4.41 9.14
C ALA A 30 4.59 -4.30 7.83
N LEU A 31 4.00 -4.74 6.72
CA LEU A 31 4.63 -4.60 5.41
C LEU A 31 4.75 -3.13 5.01
N ALA A 32 3.70 -2.35 5.20
CA ALA A 32 3.72 -0.90 4.93
C ALA A 32 4.79 -0.21 5.78
N SER A 33 4.91 -0.57 7.06
CA SER A 33 5.95 -0.06 7.95
C SER A 33 7.35 -0.37 7.43
N GLY A 34 7.57 -1.60 6.97
CA GLY A 34 8.85 -2.00 6.38
C GLY A 34 9.19 -1.22 5.12
N ILE A 35 8.22 -1.01 4.25
CA ILE A 35 8.40 -0.18 3.05
C ILE A 35 8.80 1.24 3.48
N GLY A 36 8.12 1.80 4.46
CA GLY A 36 8.46 3.12 5.00
C GLY A 36 9.89 3.20 5.54
N ILE A 37 10.31 2.21 6.33
CA ILE A 37 11.66 2.16 6.85
C ILE A 37 12.68 2.14 5.71
N GLY A 38 12.43 1.35 4.67
CA GLY A 38 13.30 1.31 3.49
C GLY A 38 13.38 2.63 2.74
N LEU A 39 12.39 3.50 2.90
CA LEU A 39 12.37 4.86 2.33
C LEU A 39 12.93 5.91 3.29
N GLY A 40 13.40 5.51 4.46
CA GLY A 40 13.93 6.42 5.46
C GLY A 40 12.88 7.01 6.40
N ILE A 41 11.71 6.39 6.48
CA ILE A 41 10.59 6.86 7.29
C ILE A 41 10.39 5.93 8.49
N GLU A 42 10.35 6.49 9.70
CA GLU A 42 10.04 5.74 10.91
C GLU A 42 8.60 6.05 11.35
N GLY A 43 8.03 5.13 12.12
CA GLY A 43 6.73 5.33 12.76
C GLY A 43 5.52 5.17 11.83
N VAL A 44 5.68 4.49 10.70
CA VAL A 44 4.53 4.16 9.85
C VAL A 44 3.65 3.15 10.57
N SER A 45 2.41 3.53 10.81
CA SER A 45 1.40 2.68 11.43
C SER A 45 0.09 2.87 10.70
N SER A 46 -0.87 1.96 10.95
CA SER A 46 -2.19 2.10 10.35
C SER A 46 -2.83 3.41 10.80
N PRO A 47 -3.36 4.25 9.87
CA PRO A 47 -4.05 5.47 10.25
C PRO A 47 -5.37 5.12 10.96
N THR A 48 -5.42 5.33 12.29
CA THR A 48 -6.57 4.91 13.10
C THR A 48 -7.77 5.86 13.02
N PHE A 49 -7.49 7.15 12.91
CA PHE A 49 -8.54 8.18 12.90
C PHE A 49 -8.64 8.93 11.60
N ILE A 50 -7.63 8.79 10.73
CA ILE A 50 -7.59 9.39 9.42
C ILE A 50 -7.39 8.31 8.36
N ILE A 51 -7.93 8.51 7.18
CA ILE A 51 -7.90 7.53 6.10
C ILE A 51 -6.54 7.51 5.42
N SER A 52 -5.89 8.66 5.35
CA SER A 52 -4.64 8.83 4.62
C SER A 52 -3.63 9.61 5.45
N ARG A 53 -2.36 9.25 5.31
CA ARG A 53 -1.25 9.97 5.90
C ARG A 53 -0.10 10.06 4.91
N VAL A 54 0.45 11.28 4.77
CA VAL A 54 1.65 11.50 3.94
C VAL A 54 2.86 11.58 4.85
N HIS A 55 3.83 10.73 4.62
CA HIS A 55 5.11 10.73 5.34
C HIS A 55 6.17 11.36 4.45
N LYS A 56 6.77 12.46 4.91
CA LYS A 56 7.77 13.20 4.15
C LYS A 56 9.11 12.48 4.18
N ALA A 57 9.72 12.33 3.01
CA ALA A 57 11.05 11.74 2.83
C ALA A 57 11.57 12.20 1.47
N LYS A 58 12.76 11.72 1.06
CA LYS A 58 13.30 11.99 -0.27
C LYS A 58 12.31 11.56 -1.35
N VAL A 59 11.73 10.36 -1.20
CA VAL A 59 10.53 9.94 -1.92
C VAL A 59 9.44 9.78 -0.88
N PRO A 60 8.44 10.65 -0.85
CA PRO A 60 7.39 10.57 0.17
C PRO A 60 6.58 9.28 0.08
N LEU A 61 6.01 8.86 1.19
CA LEU A 61 5.10 7.73 1.26
C LEU A 61 3.69 8.25 1.56
N ILE A 62 2.74 7.90 0.71
CA ILE A 62 1.32 8.12 0.97
C ILE A 62 0.75 6.78 1.45
N HIS A 63 0.34 6.72 2.70
CA HIS A 63 -0.23 5.51 3.30
C HIS A 63 -1.73 5.71 3.50
N ILE A 64 -2.53 4.85 2.90
CA ILE A 64 -3.98 4.93 2.91
C ILE A 64 -4.54 3.65 3.52
N ASP A 65 -5.49 3.80 4.44
CA ASP A 65 -6.30 2.69 4.94
C ASP A 65 -7.73 2.87 4.44
N ALA A 66 -8.07 2.15 3.38
CA ALA A 66 -9.38 2.25 2.75
C ALA A 66 -10.45 1.42 3.46
N TYR A 67 -10.10 0.66 4.49
CA TYR A 67 -11.05 -0.15 5.24
C TYR A 67 -12.19 0.70 5.84
N ARG A 68 -11.84 1.87 6.33
CA ARG A 68 -12.82 2.80 6.91
C ARG A 68 -13.80 3.33 5.86
N LEU A 69 -13.33 3.55 4.64
CA LEU A 69 -14.21 3.93 3.53
C LEU A 69 -15.20 2.82 3.20
N LEU A 70 -14.73 1.56 3.21
CA LEU A 70 -15.60 0.41 2.97
C LEU A 70 -16.66 0.27 4.05
N LEU A 71 -16.28 0.49 5.31
CA LEU A 71 -17.21 0.41 6.43
C LEU A 71 -18.25 1.53 6.43
N SER A 72 -17.85 2.73 6.04
CA SER A 72 -18.75 3.90 6.04
C SER A 72 -19.73 3.91 4.87
N GLY A 73 -19.49 3.11 3.87
CA GLY A 73 -20.29 3.11 2.64
C GLY A 73 -20.03 4.31 1.72
N ALA A 74 -19.10 5.19 2.08
CA ALA A 74 -18.79 6.40 1.33
C ALA A 74 -17.78 6.16 0.19
N LYS A 75 -17.74 5.03 -0.30
CA LYS A 75 -16.76 4.31 -1.14
C LYS A 75 -15.91 5.11 -2.11
N GLY A 76 -16.42 5.92 -2.93
CA GLY A 76 -15.61 6.60 -3.94
C GLY A 76 -15.40 8.07 -3.64
N PHE A 77 -16.41 8.69 -3.06
CA PHE A 77 -16.42 10.13 -2.85
C PHE A 77 -15.34 10.59 -1.88
N GLU A 78 -15.27 9.97 -0.69
CA GLU A 78 -14.24 10.34 0.29
C GLU A 78 -12.84 9.99 -0.19
N PHE A 79 -12.69 8.91 -0.96
CA PHE A 79 -11.40 8.55 -1.54
C PHE A 79 -10.93 9.61 -2.52
N ASP A 80 -11.81 10.11 -3.36
CA ASP A 80 -11.50 11.16 -4.33
C ASP A 80 -11.15 12.48 -3.64
N ASP A 81 -11.75 12.75 -2.48
CA ASP A 81 -11.52 13.98 -1.72
C ASP A 81 -10.17 14.01 -0.98
N LEU A 82 -9.43 12.92 -0.93
CA LEU A 82 -8.13 12.87 -0.25
C LEU A 82 -7.02 13.60 -0.98
N ASP A 83 -7.29 14.18 -2.15
CA ASP A 83 -6.33 14.94 -2.95
C ASP A 83 -5.06 14.16 -3.28
N ILE A 84 -5.18 12.85 -3.37
CA ILE A 84 -4.06 11.94 -3.60
C ILE A 84 -3.59 12.03 -5.04
N ALA A 85 -4.52 12.25 -5.97
CA ALA A 85 -4.22 12.26 -7.39
C ALA A 85 -3.19 13.32 -7.78
N THR A 86 -3.12 14.43 -7.05
CA THR A 86 -2.14 15.50 -7.31
C THR A 86 -0.76 15.18 -6.77
N SER A 87 -0.67 14.31 -5.76
CA SER A 87 0.58 14.01 -5.06
C SER A 87 1.21 12.68 -5.46
N LYS A 88 0.43 11.76 -6.04
CA LYS A 88 0.88 10.38 -6.28
C LYS A 88 2.08 10.26 -7.21
N ASP A 89 2.25 11.17 -8.16
CA ASP A 89 3.33 11.09 -9.14
C ASP A 89 4.71 11.37 -8.52
N HIS A 90 4.74 11.98 -7.35
CA HIS A 90 5.97 12.33 -6.63
C HIS A 90 6.24 11.42 -5.43
N ALA A 91 5.34 10.49 -5.16
CA ALA A 91 5.38 9.66 -3.97
C ALA A 91 5.17 8.19 -4.33
N ILE A 92 5.48 7.31 -3.38
CA ILE A 92 5.04 5.92 -3.42
C ILE A 92 3.74 5.85 -2.61
N THR A 93 2.70 5.28 -3.19
CA THR A 93 1.39 5.15 -2.53
C THR A 93 1.17 3.71 -2.14
N VAL A 94 0.89 3.47 -0.86
CA VAL A 94 0.56 2.14 -0.32
C VAL A 94 -0.87 2.19 0.22
N ILE A 95 -1.72 1.33 -0.30
CA ILE A 95 -3.14 1.30 0.05
C ILE A 95 -3.48 -0.04 0.69
N GLU A 96 -3.95 -0.01 1.93
CA GLU A 96 -4.53 -1.18 2.59
C GLU A 96 -6.03 -1.21 2.30
N TRP A 97 -6.56 -2.37 1.94
CA TRP A 97 -7.98 -2.56 1.62
C TRP A 97 -8.46 -1.80 0.39
N GLY A 98 -7.57 -1.58 -0.58
CA GLY A 98 -7.86 -0.72 -1.73
C GLY A 98 -8.35 -1.41 -3.00
N GLU A 99 -8.66 -2.71 -2.96
CA GLU A 99 -8.89 -3.51 -4.16
C GLU A 99 -10.02 -2.98 -5.06
N GLY A 100 -11.06 -2.41 -4.50
CA GLY A 100 -12.17 -1.87 -5.29
C GLY A 100 -12.03 -0.38 -5.62
N LEU A 101 -10.99 0.28 -5.12
CA LEU A 101 -10.84 1.72 -5.18
C LEU A 101 -9.61 2.18 -5.94
N VAL A 102 -8.62 1.33 -6.11
CA VAL A 102 -7.34 1.70 -6.70
C VAL A 102 -7.45 2.23 -8.13
N ASN A 103 -8.42 1.75 -8.89
CA ASN A 103 -8.67 2.19 -10.27
C ASN A 103 -9.01 3.68 -10.37
N ARG A 104 -9.50 4.28 -9.29
CA ARG A 104 -9.79 5.71 -9.23
C ARG A 104 -8.53 6.54 -9.08
N LEU A 105 -7.44 5.90 -8.70
CA LEU A 105 -6.16 6.56 -8.46
C LEU A 105 -5.17 6.35 -9.59
N SER A 106 -5.11 5.14 -10.14
CA SER A 106 -4.12 4.79 -11.15
C SER A 106 -4.59 3.63 -12.02
N ASP A 107 -4.15 3.64 -13.28
CA ASP A 107 -4.35 2.51 -14.21
C ASP A 107 -3.22 1.48 -14.09
N GLU A 108 -2.13 1.83 -13.41
CA GLU A 108 -0.99 0.96 -13.19
C GLU A 108 -0.74 0.82 -11.70
N TYR A 109 -0.77 -0.41 -11.21
CA TYR A 109 -0.54 -0.67 -9.79
C TYR A 109 -0.09 -2.11 -9.57
N LEU A 110 0.49 -2.35 -8.40
CA LEU A 110 0.92 -3.66 -7.95
C LEU A 110 0.01 -4.10 -6.81
N VAL A 111 -0.54 -5.30 -6.90
CA VAL A 111 -1.28 -5.91 -5.80
C VAL A 111 -0.37 -6.94 -5.12
N ILE A 112 -0.13 -6.78 -3.84
CA ILE A 112 0.57 -7.75 -3.02
C ILE A 112 -0.47 -8.43 -2.12
N ASP A 113 -0.67 -9.71 -2.33
CA ASP A 113 -1.60 -10.51 -1.55
C ASP A 113 -0.84 -11.22 -0.45
N ILE A 114 -1.29 -11.05 0.78
CA ILE A 114 -0.70 -11.66 1.96
C ILE A 114 -1.71 -12.66 2.51
N ALA A 115 -1.37 -13.94 2.47
CA ALA A 115 -2.22 -15.02 2.97
C ALA A 115 -1.56 -15.69 4.17
N PHE A 116 -2.39 -16.24 5.07
CA PHE A 116 -1.89 -17.11 6.12
C PHE A 116 -1.41 -18.43 5.53
N GLY A 117 -0.27 -18.92 6.03
CA GLY A 117 0.24 -20.23 5.65
C GLY A 117 -0.37 -21.33 6.49
N THR A 118 0.26 -22.51 6.47
CA THR A 118 -0.17 -23.67 7.26
C THR A 118 0.17 -23.52 8.74
N ASP A 119 1.21 -22.75 9.05
CA ASP A 119 1.62 -22.40 10.41
C ASP A 119 1.13 -20.98 10.71
N GLU A 120 0.72 -20.70 11.93
CA GLU A 120 0.19 -19.39 12.32
C GLU A 120 1.21 -18.25 12.10
N ASN A 121 2.50 -18.55 12.12
CA ASN A 121 3.57 -17.58 11.90
C ASN A 121 3.99 -17.49 10.43
N GLU A 122 3.46 -18.33 9.58
CA GLU A 122 3.79 -18.35 8.17
C GLU A 122 2.88 -17.42 7.38
N ARG A 123 3.46 -16.69 6.44
CA ARG A 123 2.72 -15.86 5.50
C ARG A 123 3.17 -16.17 4.09
N LEU A 124 2.21 -16.26 3.19
CA LEU A 124 2.46 -16.48 1.77
C LEU A 124 2.15 -15.19 1.04
N LEU A 125 3.14 -14.68 0.32
CA LEU A 125 3.00 -13.45 -0.43
C LEU A 125 3.04 -13.73 -1.92
N SER A 126 2.15 -13.08 -2.67
CA SER A 126 2.15 -13.10 -4.12
C SER A 126 1.93 -11.69 -4.63
N ALA A 127 2.43 -11.41 -5.83
CA ALA A 127 2.29 -10.11 -6.46
C ALA A 127 1.66 -10.25 -7.83
N THR A 128 0.73 -9.35 -8.14
CA THR A 128 0.10 -9.23 -9.44
C THR A 128 0.24 -7.80 -9.91
N GLY A 129 0.96 -7.58 -10.99
CA GLY A 129 1.15 -6.26 -11.57
C GLY A 129 0.10 -5.97 -12.63
N ILE A 130 -0.42 -4.75 -12.61
CA ILE A 130 -1.35 -4.24 -13.60
C ILE A 130 -0.68 -3.08 -14.31
N GLY A 131 -0.53 -3.17 -15.62
CA GLY A 131 0.07 -2.15 -16.45
C GLY A 131 1.54 -2.37 -16.78
N PRO A 132 2.07 -1.63 -17.77
CA PRO A 132 3.45 -1.84 -18.27
C PRO A 132 4.54 -1.64 -17.22
N ARG A 133 4.33 -0.74 -16.24
CA ARG A 133 5.29 -0.50 -15.16
C ARG A 133 5.70 -1.80 -14.45
N TRP A 134 4.79 -2.73 -14.33
CA TRP A 134 4.97 -3.94 -13.53
C TRP A 134 5.24 -5.18 -14.35
N ALA A 135 5.41 -5.03 -15.68
CA ALA A 135 5.74 -6.15 -16.55
C ALA A 135 7.05 -6.81 -16.10
N GLY A 136 7.01 -8.12 -15.88
CA GLY A 136 8.18 -8.87 -15.41
C GLY A 136 8.52 -8.69 -13.93
N PHE A 137 7.72 -7.98 -13.16
CA PHE A 137 7.98 -7.80 -11.73
C PHE A 137 7.77 -9.12 -10.97
N SER A 138 8.67 -9.40 -10.03
CA SER A 138 8.54 -10.51 -9.08
C SER A 138 9.04 -10.08 -7.70
N LEU A 139 8.49 -10.73 -6.69
CA LEU A 139 8.91 -10.51 -5.30
C LEU A 139 10.31 -11.04 -5.00
#